data_9b03c519c87efdc9c56f4d404b976c5a
#
_entry.id   9b03c519c87efdc9c56f4d404b976c5a
#
_cell.length_a   1.000
_cell.length_b   1.000
_cell.length_c   1.000
_cell.angle_alpha   90.00
_cell.angle_beta   90.00
_cell.angle_gamma   90.00
#
_symmetry.space_group_name_H-M   'P 1'
#
loop_
_entity.id
_entity.type
_entity.pdbx_description
1 polymer ?
#
loop_
_entity_poly.entity_id
_entity_poly.type
_entity_poly.pdbx_seq_one_letter_code
_entity_poly.pdbx_strand_id
1 'polypeptide(L)'
;NFIPGQGSVIGKVITASRDLGGFHFTGSTSTFNTLWRQIGENLGHYKSYPKIVGETGGKNFIFVHPSALALEVATAIVRGAFEYQGQKCSAGSRAYIPASLWKEVKDYVGDMLKEIKMGDVQDFTNFVNAVIDEASFDNIMSYIDYAKQSPDAEIVFGGNGDKSVGYFVEPTVIRTTDPMFK
;
A
#
# COMPACT_ATOMS: atom_id res chain seq x y z
N ASN A 1 8.13 -13.96 -22.84
CA ASN A 1 7.38 -15.11 -22.32
C ASN A 1 6.81 -14.76 -20.95
N PHE A 2 5.55 -15.11 -20.71
CA PHE A 2 4.92 -15.02 -19.39
C PHE A 2 4.95 -16.41 -18.74
N ILE A 3 5.51 -16.50 -17.51
CA ILE A 3 5.61 -17.74 -16.76
C ILE A 3 4.91 -17.53 -15.41
N PRO A 4 3.67 -17.97 -15.26
CA PRO A 4 2.95 -17.89 -13.98
C PRO A 4 3.50 -18.90 -12.98
N GLY A 5 3.58 -18.51 -11.71
CA GLY A 5 4.01 -19.41 -10.64
C GLY A 5 4.39 -18.69 -9.36
N GLN A 6 4.78 -19.46 -8.36
CA GLN A 6 5.20 -18.90 -7.09
C GLN A 6 6.53 -18.15 -7.23
N GLY A 7 6.54 -16.87 -6.88
CA GLY A 7 7.70 -15.98 -6.99
C GLY A 7 8.94 -16.51 -6.27
N SER A 8 8.78 -17.17 -5.12
CA SER A 8 9.89 -17.77 -4.37
C SER A 8 10.55 -18.94 -5.10
N VAL A 9 9.80 -19.71 -5.90
CA VAL A 9 10.33 -20.81 -6.71
C VAL A 9 11.02 -20.26 -7.96
N ILE A 10 10.31 -19.38 -8.69
CA ILE A 10 10.82 -18.77 -9.92
C ILE A 10 12.09 -17.95 -9.62
N GLY A 11 12.09 -17.16 -8.55
CA GLY A 11 13.24 -16.36 -8.12
C GLY A 11 14.49 -17.20 -7.89
N LYS A 12 14.38 -18.33 -7.22
CA LYS A 12 15.52 -19.25 -6.98
C LYS A 12 16.09 -19.80 -8.29
N VAL A 13 15.22 -20.19 -9.24
CA VAL A 13 15.67 -20.75 -10.53
C VAL A 13 16.38 -19.66 -11.36
N ILE A 14 15.78 -18.47 -11.43
CA ILE A 14 16.34 -17.36 -12.23
C ILE A 14 17.68 -16.91 -11.64
N THR A 15 17.77 -16.67 -10.34
CA THR A 15 19.00 -16.21 -9.69
C THR A 15 20.11 -17.26 -9.68
N ALA A 16 19.80 -18.53 -9.83
CA ALA A 16 20.79 -19.60 -9.99
C ALA A 16 21.26 -19.80 -11.45
N SER A 17 20.61 -19.20 -12.44
CA SER A 17 20.98 -19.37 -13.83
C SER A 17 22.25 -18.63 -14.18
N ARG A 18 23.27 -19.30 -14.73
CA ARG A 18 24.51 -18.68 -15.19
C ARG A 18 24.32 -17.69 -16.34
N ASP A 19 23.17 -17.78 -17.04
CA ASP A 19 22.82 -16.94 -18.17
C ASP A 19 22.02 -15.68 -17.77
N LEU A 20 21.86 -15.43 -16.47
CA LEU A 20 21.17 -14.23 -15.98
C LEU A 20 21.92 -12.96 -16.41
N GLY A 21 21.35 -12.21 -17.36
CA GLY A 21 21.91 -10.96 -17.86
C GLY A 21 21.35 -9.71 -17.20
N GLY A 22 20.14 -9.80 -16.61
CA GLY A 22 19.50 -8.70 -15.92
C GLY A 22 18.28 -9.13 -15.15
N PHE A 23 17.97 -8.35 -14.12
CA PHE A 23 16.83 -8.59 -13.24
C PHE A 23 16.14 -7.26 -12.96
N HIS A 24 14.91 -7.11 -13.42
CA HIS A 24 14.03 -5.98 -13.13
C HIS A 24 12.88 -6.45 -12.27
N PHE A 25 12.80 -5.94 -11.06
CA PHE A 25 11.84 -6.37 -10.05
C PHE A 25 10.92 -5.24 -9.64
N THR A 26 9.63 -5.56 -9.55
CA THR A 26 8.64 -4.71 -8.86
C THR A 26 7.94 -5.55 -7.80
N GLY A 27 7.94 -5.08 -6.55
CA GLY A 27 7.31 -5.79 -5.44
C GLY A 27 7.79 -5.33 -4.07
N SER A 28 7.78 -6.23 -3.07
CA SER A 28 8.19 -5.86 -1.72
C SER A 28 9.70 -5.64 -1.58
N THR A 29 10.09 -4.66 -0.77
CA THR A 29 11.50 -4.38 -0.46
C THR A 29 12.21 -5.60 0.13
N SER A 30 11.56 -6.37 0.98
CA SER A 30 12.13 -7.57 1.58
C SER A 30 12.44 -8.65 0.54
N THR A 31 11.56 -8.85 -0.43
CA THR A 31 11.79 -9.76 -1.55
C THR A 31 12.94 -9.29 -2.43
N PHE A 32 12.97 -8.01 -2.78
CA PHE A 32 14.06 -7.44 -3.57
C PHE A 32 15.42 -7.63 -2.88
N ASN A 33 15.51 -7.33 -1.59
CA ASN A 33 16.73 -7.53 -0.80
C ASN A 33 17.18 -9.00 -0.79
N THR A 34 16.24 -9.94 -0.73
CA THR A 34 16.53 -11.38 -0.80
C THR A 34 17.10 -11.76 -2.17
N LEU A 35 16.47 -11.31 -3.24
CA LEU A 35 16.93 -11.58 -4.61
C LEU A 35 18.29 -10.95 -4.89
N TRP A 36 18.51 -9.71 -4.43
CA TRP A 36 19.81 -9.05 -4.57
C TRP A 36 20.91 -9.82 -3.86
N ARG A 37 20.64 -10.29 -2.63
CA ARG A 37 21.62 -11.12 -1.91
C ARG A 37 21.94 -12.41 -2.66
N GLN A 38 20.91 -13.12 -3.16
CA GLN A 38 21.10 -14.34 -3.95
C GLN A 38 21.96 -14.08 -5.21
N ILE A 39 21.71 -12.97 -5.91
CA ILE A 39 22.53 -12.59 -7.06
C ILE A 39 23.96 -12.29 -6.63
N GLY A 40 24.17 -11.57 -5.53
CA GLY A 40 25.50 -11.28 -4.97
C GLY A 40 26.29 -12.54 -4.58
N GLU A 41 25.63 -13.51 -4.01
CA GLU A 41 26.23 -14.80 -3.63
C GLU A 41 26.63 -15.64 -4.85
N ASN A 42 26.00 -15.42 -6.00
CA ASN A 42 26.23 -16.17 -7.23
C ASN A 42 27.15 -15.46 -8.25
N LEU A 43 27.77 -14.32 -7.92
CA LEU A 43 28.51 -13.50 -8.87
C LEU A 43 29.57 -14.25 -9.68
N GLY A 44 30.29 -15.18 -9.06
CA GLY A 44 31.30 -16.01 -9.72
C GLY A 44 30.74 -17.06 -10.70
N HIS A 45 29.42 -17.29 -10.69
CA HIS A 45 28.77 -18.29 -11.51
C HIS A 45 28.23 -17.72 -12.84
N TYR A 46 27.95 -16.41 -12.89
CA TYR A 46 27.35 -15.78 -14.06
C TYR A 46 28.34 -15.60 -15.22
N LYS A 47 27.84 -15.68 -16.46
CA LYS A 47 28.64 -15.37 -17.67
C LYS A 47 29.01 -13.89 -17.75
N SER A 48 28.20 -13.01 -17.18
CA SER A 48 28.42 -11.57 -17.07
C SER A 48 27.72 -11.04 -15.83
N TYR A 49 28.11 -9.87 -15.33
CA TYR A 49 27.44 -9.25 -14.18
C TYR A 49 26.00 -8.85 -14.52
N PRO A 50 24.99 -9.42 -13.83
CA PRO A 50 23.59 -9.08 -14.07
C PRO A 50 23.33 -7.60 -13.73
N LYS A 51 22.56 -6.91 -14.56
CA LYS A 51 22.01 -5.59 -14.23
C LYS A 51 20.81 -5.75 -13.32
N ILE A 52 20.77 -5.02 -12.20
CA ILE A 52 19.70 -5.11 -11.22
C ILE A 52 18.97 -3.78 -11.15
N VAL A 53 17.62 -3.83 -11.31
CA VAL A 53 16.73 -2.69 -11.12
C VAL A 53 15.62 -3.12 -10.18
N GLY A 54 15.37 -2.34 -9.13
CA GLY A 54 14.32 -2.61 -8.15
C GLY A 54 13.38 -1.43 -7.97
N GLU A 55 12.11 -1.68 -8.23
CA GLU A 55 10.99 -0.82 -7.88
C GLU A 55 10.26 -1.46 -6.69
N THR A 56 10.35 -0.85 -5.52
CA THR A 56 9.85 -1.46 -4.28
C THR A 56 8.78 -0.59 -3.60
N GLY A 57 8.30 -1.05 -2.46
CA GLY A 57 7.31 -0.32 -1.69
C GLY A 57 7.85 0.98 -1.07
N GLY A 58 6.95 1.82 -0.64
CA GLY A 58 7.25 3.09 0.02
C GLY A 58 6.16 3.46 1.02
N LYS A 59 6.44 4.51 1.80
CA LYS A 59 5.51 5.16 2.73
C LYS A 59 5.38 6.64 2.34
N ASN A 60 4.72 6.87 1.19
CA ASN A 60 4.51 8.21 0.68
C ASN A 60 3.56 8.98 1.58
N PHE A 61 3.72 10.27 1.63
CA PHE A 61 2.96 11.13 2.53
C PHE A 61 2.46 12.40 1.83
N ILE A 62 1.42 12.98 2.41
CA ILE A 62 0.90 14.29 2.06
C ILE A 62 1.29 15.24 3.18
N PHE A 63 2.02 16.31 2.88
CA PHE A 63 2.40 17.33 3.85
C PHE A 63 1.64 18.62 3.53
N VAL A 64 0.80 19.05 4.45
CA VAL A 64 -0.16 20.14 4.24
C VAL A 64 0.34 21.43 4.87
N HIS A 65 0.46 22.50 4.06
CA HIS A 65 0.73 23.85 4.58
C HIS A 65 -0.56 24.49 5.11
N PRO A 66 -0.52 25.37 6.15
CA PRO A 66 -1.70 26.00 6.71
C PRO A 66 -2.53 26.87 5.73
N SER A 67 -1.95 27.29 4.60
CA SER A 67 -2.65 28.04 3.55
C SER A 67 -3.31 27.16 2.50
N ALA A 68 -3.27 25.83 2.63
CA ALA A 68 -3.90 24.93 1.68
C ALA A 68 -5.43 25.00 1.75
N LEU A 69 -6.10 24.71 0.64
CA LEU A 69 -7.55 24.59 0.60
C LEU A 69 -7.98 23.21 1.10
N ALA A 70 -8.81 23.18 2.13
CA ALA A 70 -9.19 21.93 2.80
C ALA A 70 -9.85 20.91 1.86
N LEU A 71 -10.67 21.36 0.89
CA LEU A 71 -11.30 20.48 -0.11
C LEU A 71 -10.26 19.82 -1.04
N GLU A 72 -9.24 20.55 -1.47
CA GLU A 72 -8.17 20.01 -2.31
C GLU A 72 -7.35 18.97 -1.52
N VAL A 73 -7.05 19.26 -0.26
CA VAL A 73 -6.36 18.34 0.64
C VAL A 73 -7.17 17.05 0.83
N ALA A 74 -8.48 17.17 1.11
CA ALA A 74 -9.36 16.01 1.28
C ALA A 74 -9.41 15.16 0.00
N THR A 75 -9.53 15.80 -1.17
CA THR A 75 -9.50 15.11 -2.46
C THR A 75 -8.17 14.38 -2.68
N ALA A 76 -7.04 15.02 -2.37
CA ALA A 76 -5.72 14.41 -2.48
C ALA A 76 -5.58 13.21 -1.53
N ILE A 77 -6.11 13.29 -0.31
CA ILE A 77 -6.10 12.18 0.65
C ILE A 77 -6.93 11.01 0.13
N VAL A 78 -8.18 11.24 -0.25
CA VAL A 78 -9.10 10.18 -0.69
C VAL A 78 -8.56 9.49 -1.95
N ARG A 79 -8.15 10.27 -2.95
CA ARG A 79 -7.57 9.72 -4.19
C ARG A 79 -6.22 9.06 -3.95
N GLY A 80 -5.34 9.71 -3.21
CA GLY A 80 -3.98 9.23 -2.98
C GLY A 80 -3.90 8.00 -2.10
N ALA A 81 -4.80 7.86 -1.12
CA ALA A 81 -4.77 6.74 -0.18
C ALA A 81 -5.63 5.54 -0.61
N PHE A 82 -6.81 5.77 -1.22
CA PHE A 82 -7.80 4.71 -1.39
C PHE A 82 -8.02 4.24 -2.84
N GLU A 83 -7.56 5.00 -3.83
CA GLU A 83 -7.63 4.55 -5.22
C GLU A 83 -6.87 3.24 -5.38
N TYR A 84 -7.51 2.27 -6.06
CA TYR A 84 -7.00 0.91 -6.20
C TYR A 84 -6.70 0.23 -4.85
N GLN A 85 -7.52 0.48 -3.83
CA GLN A 85 -7.41 -0.03 -2.45
C GLN A 85 -6.06 0.32 -1.79
N GLY A 86 -5.43 1.43 -2.20
CA GLY A 86 -4.11 1.83 -1.71
C GLY A 86 -2.96 0.92 -2.14
N GLN A 87 -3.19 -0.03 -3.05
CA GLN A 87 -2.21 -1.02 -3.52
C GLN A 87 -1.27 -0.45 -4.58
N LYS A 88 -0.65 0.69 -4.29
CA LYS A 88 0.31 1.38 -5.14
C LYS A 88 1.58 1.70 -4.36
N CYS A 89 2.75 1.60 -5.01
CA CYS A 89 4.02 2.05 -4.43
C CYS A 89 4.01 3.55 -4.10
N SER A 90 3.13 4.32 -4.75
CA SER A 90 2.95 5.77 -4.59
C SER A 90 1.74 6.17 -3.74
N ALA A 91 1.00 5.22 -3.15
CA ALA A 91 -0.17 5.54 -2.33
C ALA A 91 0.21 6.42 -1.13
N GLY A 92 -0.56 7.47 -0.88
CA GLY A 92 -0.38 8.39 0.24
C GLY A 92 -0.87 7.76 1.55
N SER A 93 -0.02 6.98 2.21
CA SER A 93 -0.38 6.26 3.43
C SER A 93 -0.35 7.12 4.70
N ARG A 94 0.17 8.35 4.63
CA ARG A 94 0.17 9.34 5.72
C ARG A 94 -0.20 10.72 5.23
N ALA A 95 -0.89 11.49 6.10
CA ALA A 95 -1.13 12.91 5.90
C ALA A 95 -0.76 13.69 7.16
N TYR A 96 0.10 14.70 7.00
CA TYR A 96 0.46 15.64 8.07
C TYR A 96 -0.35 16.90 7.89
N ILE A 97 -1.37 17.09 8.72
CA ILE A 97 -2.36 18.15 8.58
C ILE A 97 -2.26 19.12 9.74
N PRO A 98 -2.12 20.44 9.52
CA PRO A 98 -2.17 21.43 10.58
C PRO A 98 -3.48 21.35 11.39
N ALA A 99 -3.39 21.53 12.69
CA ALA A 99 -4.57 21.50 13.58
C ALA A 99 -5.66 22.50 13.14
N SER A 100 -5.26 23.63 12.57
CA SER A 100 -6.18 24.65 12.05
C SER A 100 -7.05 24.20 10.88
N LEU A 101 -6.56 23.25 10.08
CA LEU A 101 -7.28 22.70 8.93
C LEU A 101 -7.96 21.36 9.20
N TRP A 102 -7.57 20.68 10.29
CA TRP A 102 -7.98 19.31 10.55
C TRP A 102 -9.50 19.12 10.54
N LYS A 103 -10.24 20.02 11.18
CA LYS A 103 -11.70 19.87 11.27
C LYS A 103 -12.33 19.88 9.88
N GLU A 104 -11.99 20.87 9.07
CA GLU A 104 -12.57 21.05 7.74
C GLU A 104 -12.16 19.94 6.77
N VAL A 105 -10.87 19.55 6.78
CA VAL A 105 -10.36 18.41 5.98
C VAL A 105 -11.06 17.12 6.38
N LYS A 106 -11.22 16.85 7.68
CA LYS A 106 -11.92 15.67 8.18
C LYS A 106 -13.36 15.63 7.69
N ASP A 107 -14.07 16.75 7.77
CA ASP A 107 -15.48 16.81 7.36
C ASP A 107 -15.61 16.50 5.84
N TYR A 108 -14.77 17.10 4.98
CA TYR A 108 -14.76 16.79 3.54
C TYR A 108 -14.34 15.33 3.24
N VAL A 109 -13.34 14.80 3.92
CA VAL A 109 -12.96 13.37 3.77
C VAL A 109 -14.14 12.48 4.14
N GLY A 110 -14.83 12.75 5.25
CA GLY A 110 -15.99 12.00 5.69
C GLY A 110 -17.13 12.03 4.68
N ASP A 111 -17.41 13.19 4.07
CA ASP A 111 -18.45 13.30 3.07
C ASP A 111 -18.10 12.53 1.79
N MET A 112 -16.85 12.63 1.31
CA MET A 112 -16.38 11.85 0.17
C MET A 112 -16.44 10.34 0.43
N LEU A 113 -16.07 9.89 1.64
CA LEU A 113 -16.11 8.46 1.98
C LEU A 113 -17.52 7.89 2.04
N LYS A 114 -18.54 8.69 2.39
CA LYS A 114 -19.95 8.27 2.34
C LYS A 114 -20.45 8.00 0.92
N GLU A 115 -19.89 8.67 -0.08
CA GLU A 115 -20.24 8.48 -1.49
C GLU A 115 -19.50 7.34 -2.16
N ILE A 116 -18.37 6.90 -1.56
CA ILE A 116 -17.57 5.79 -2.09
C ILE A 116 -18.34 4.50 -1.95
N LYS A 117 -18.51 3.82 -3.09
CA LYS A 117 -19.04 2.46 -3.16
C LYS A 117 -17.91 1.46 -3.18
N MET A 118 -18.11 0.36 -2.49
CA MET A 118 -17.20 -0.79 -2.45
C MET A 118 -17.94 -2.04 -2.95
N GLY A 119 -17.32 -2.81 -3.84
CA GLY A 119 -17.94 -4.00 -4.40
C GLY A 119 -17.18 -4.63 -5.55
N ASP A 120 -17.89 -5.39 -6.38
CA ASP A 120 -17.33 -6.14 -7.51
C ASP A 120 -16.69 -5.21 -8.56
N VAL A 121 -15.57 -5.65 -9.14
CA VAL A 121 -14.82 -4.94 -10.19
C VAL A 121 -15.60 -4.79 -11.50
N GLN A 122 -16.64 -5.60 -11.74
CA GLN A 122 -17.50 -5.52 -12.92
C GLN A 122 -18.45 -4.34 -12.86
N ASP A 123 -18.76 -3.84 -11.67
CA ASP A 123 -19.55 -2.62 -11.49
C ASP A 123 -18.62 -1.39 -11.39
N PHE A 124 -18.50 -0.66 -12.48
CA PHE A 124 -17.65 0.54 -12.57
C PHE A 124 -18.11 1.73 -11.71
N THR A 125 -19.23 1.61 -11.02
CA THR A 125 -19.63 2.60 -10.00
C THR A 125 -18.89 2.38 -8.67
N ASN A 126 -18.27 1.22 -8.46
CA ASN A 126 -17.47 0.92 -7.28
C ASN A 126 -16.07 1.56 -7.41
N PHE A 127 -15.73 2.43 -6.47
CA PHE A 127 -14.41 3.03 -6.39
C PHE A 127 -13.40 2.13 -5.69
N VAL A 128 -13.85 1.34 -4.72
CA VAL A 128 -13.04 0.40 -3.94
C VAL A 128 -13.51 -1.03 -4.18
N ASN A 129 -12.57 -1.93 -4.40
CA ASN A 129 -12.82 -3.35 -4.63
C ASN A 129 -12.11 -4.20 -3.56
N ALA A 130 -12.09 -5.53 -3.73
CA ALA A 130 -11.35 -6.40 -2.85
C ALA A 130 -9.83 -6.18 -2.96
N VAL A 131 -9.10 -6.37 -1.86
CA VAL A 131 -7.62 -6.45 -1.90
C VAL A 131 -7.19 -7.77 -2.52
N ILE A 132 -5.90 -7.87 -2.89
CA ILE A 132 -5.40 -8.90 -3.80
C ILE A 132 -5.56 -10.34 -3.30
N ASP A 133 -5.41 -10.57 -1.99
CA ASP A 133 -5.50 -11.90 -1.39
C ASP A 133 -5.82 -11.86 0.11
N GLU A 134 -6.04 -13.04 0.70
CA GLU A 134 -6.32 -13.19 2.13
C GLU A 134 -5.17 -12.69 3.01
N ALA A 135 -3.93 -12.94 2.62
CA ALA A 135 -2.76 -12.50 3.39
C ALA A 135 -2.70 -10.97 3.48
N SER A 136 -3.03 -10.28 2.39
CA SER A 136 -3.13 -8.81 2.35
C SER A 136 -4.27 -8.31 3.23
N PHE A 137 -5.44 -8.96 3.16
CA PHE A 137 -6.58 -8.65 4.02
C PHE A 137 -6.22 -8.79 5.50
N ASP A 138 -5.71 -9.94 5.91
CA ASP A 138 -5.37 -10.22 7.31
C ASP A 138 -4.28 -9.27 7.82
N ASN A 139 -3.28 -8.95 6.99
CA ASN A 139 -2.25 -7.99 7.34
C ASN A 139 -2.82 -6.58 7.55
N ILE A 140 -3.68 -6.09 6.66
CA ILE A 140 -4.31 -4.76 6.79
C ILE A 140 -5.19 -4.72 8.05
N MET A 141 -6.03 -5.73 8.26
CA MET A 141 -6.88 -5.81 9.44
C MET A 141 -6.07 -5.85 10.74
N SER A 142 -4.91 -6.51 10.75
CA SER A 142 -4.03 -6.52 11.93
C SER A 142 -3.53 -5.13 12.32
N TYR A 143 -3.25 -4.24 11.36
CA TYR A 143 -2.88 -2.85 11.63
C TYR A 143 -4.06 -2.01 12.09
N ILE A 144 -5.24 -2.23 11.51
CA ILE A 144 -6.48 -1.57 11.95
C ILE A 144 -6.80 -1.96 13.40
N ASP A 145 -6.71 -3.25 13.73
CA ASP A 145 -6.97 -3.73 15.08
C ASP A 145 -5.92 -3.26 16.09
N TYR A 146 -4.66 -3.15 15.67
CA TYR A 146 -3.62 -2.52 16.47
C TYR A 146 -3.99 -1.05 16.80
N ALA A 147 -4.45 -0.30 15.81
CA ALA A 147 -4.86 1.08 16.03
C ALA A 147 -6.11 1.19 16.94
N LYS A 148 -7.10 0.30 16.79
CA LYS A 148 -8.27 0.25 17.67
C LYS A 148 -7.92 -0.01 19.14
N GLN A 149 -6.85 -0.76 19.40
CA GLN A 149 -6.42 -1.11 20.75
C GLN A 149 -5.44 -0.08 21.35
N SER A 150 -4.91 0.81 20.54
CA SER A 150 -3.93 1.80 20.99
C SER A 150 -4.59 3.01 21.63
N PRO A 151 -4.13 3.48 22.81
CA PRO A 151 -4.58 4.73 23.39
C PRO A 151 -4.13 5.97 22.60
N ASP A 152 -3.13 5.82 21.72
CA ASP A 152 -2.52 6.90 20.95
C ASP A 152 -3.14 7.09 19.56
N ALA A 153 -4.18 6.31 19.24
CA ALA A 153 -4.83 6.34 17.94
C ALA A 153 -6.36 6.37 18.05
N GLU A 154 -6.99 6.98 17.07
CA GLU A 154 -8.45 7.05 16.89
C GLU A 154 -8.81 6.58 15.48
N ILE A 155 -9.74 5.63 15.37
CA ILE A 155 -10.35 5.32 14.06
C ILE A 155 -11.39 6.40 13.77
N VAL A 156 -11.09 7.27 12.82
CA VAL A 156 -11.97 8.39 12.44
C VAL A 156 -13.05 7.95 11.48
N PHE A 157 -12.70 7.08 10.53
CA PHE A 157 -13.62 6.50 9.53
C PHE A 157 -13.21 5.06 9.22
N GLY A 158 -14.18 4.25 8.80
CA GLY A 158 -13.96 2.86 8.42
C GLY A 158 -13.61 1.96 9.60
N GLY A 159 -12.64 1.10 9.40
CA GLY A 159 -12.13 0.20 10.44
C GLY A 159 -12.67 -1.23 10.36
N ASN A 160 -13.51 -1.55 9.37
CA ASN A 160 -14.07 -2.88 9.22
C ASN A 160 -13.55 -3.55 7.94
N GLY A 161 -13.65 -4.87 7.92
CA GLY A 161 -13.38 -5.68 6.76
C GLY A 161 -14.28 -6.91 6.74
N ASP A 162 -14.59 -7.40 5.55
CA ASP A 162 -15.39 -8.61 5.34
C ASP A 162 -14.72 -9.48 4.28
N LYS A 163 -14.47 -10.74 4.62
CA LYS A 163 -13.90 -11.74 3.70
C LYS A 163 -14.86 -12.90 3.38
N SER A 164 -16.15 -12.73 3.66
CA SER A 164 -17.17 -13.76 3.43
C SER A 164 -17.43 -14.01 1.94
N VAL A 165 -17.33 -12.97 1.10
CA VAL A 165 -17.55 -13.03 -0.35
C VAL A 165 -16.35 -12.53 -1.16
N GLY A 166 -15.40 -11.87 -0.51
CA GLY A 166 -14.19 -11.29 -1.09
C GLY A 166 -13.41 -10.54 -0.02
N TYR A 167 -12.16 -10.23 -0.29
CA TYR A 167 -11.26 -9.59 0.69
C TYR A 167 -11.49 -8.07 0.73
N PHE A 168 -12.65 -7.65 1.23
CA PHE A 168 -13.06 -6.24 1.27
C PHE A 168 -12.63 -5.58 2.59
N VAL A 169 -11.92 -4.46 2.49
CA VAL A 169 -11.54 -3.61 3.62
C VAL A 169 -12.07 -2.21 3.38
N GLU A 170 -12.80 -1.67 4.35
CA GLU A 170 -13.32 -0.30 4.28
C GLU A 170 -12.16 0.71 4.21
N PRO A 171 -12.30 1.79 3.39
CA PRO A 171 -11.39 2.92 3.49
C PRO A 171 -11.30 3.42 4.92
N THR A 172 -10.12 3.28 5.52
CA THR A 172 -9.92 3.52 6.95
C THR A 172 -9.01 4.70 7.18
N VAL A 173 -9.47 5.65 7.99
CA VAL A 173 -8.71 6.82 8.43
C VAL A 173 -8.42 6.70 9.91
N ILE A 174 -7.14 6.67 10.24
CA ILE A 174 -6.62 6.60 11.60
C ILE A 174 -5.96 7.93 11.94
N ARG A 175 -6.38 8.55 13.03
CA ARG A 175 -5.75 9.77 13.55
C ARG A 175 -4.82 9.41 14.71
N THR A 176 -3.64 9.98 14.70
CA THR A 176 -2.71 9.95 15.82
C THR A 176 -1.97 11.28 15.94
N THR A 177 -1.49 11.60 17.14
CA THR A 177 -0.58 12.72 17.38
C THR A 177 0.86 12.26 17.58
N ASP A 178 1.11 10.95 17.63
CA ASP A 178 2.44 10.37 17.66
C ASP A 178 3.01 10.25 16.23
N PRO A 179 4.06 11.01 15.88
CA PRO A 179 4.67 10.94 14.54
C PRO A 179 5.36 9.60 14.29
N MET A 180 5.64 8.83 15.33
CA MET A 180 6.27 7.50 15.25
C MET A 180 5.26 6.34 15.33
N PHE A 181 3.95 6.64 15.35
CA PHE A 181 2.92 5.62 15.35
C PHE A 181 3.11 4.63 14.20
N LYS A 182 2.94 3.34 14.49
CA LYS A 182 3.31 2.21 13.63
C LYS A 182 2.55 2.16 12.32
#